data_9971ab56d7a70c5559215d6a5b5920f0
#
_entry.id   9971ab56d7a70c5559215d6a5b5920f0
#
_cell.length_a   1.000
_cell.length_b   1.000
_cell.length_c   1.000
_cell.angle_alpha   90.00
_cell.angle_beta   90.00
_cell.angle_gamma   90.00
#
_symmetry.space_group_name_H-M   'P 1'
#
loop_
_entity.id
_entity.type
_entity.pdbx_description
1 polymer ?
#
loop_
_entity_poly.entity_id
_entity_poly.type
_entity_poly.pdbx_seq_one_letter_code
_entity_poly.pdbx_strand_id
1 'polypeptide(L)'
;MPKAIATVVPLAGHAQLRAPAALTGTGLDADVTGLYDGASGSVQYIVADPITRRCAVIDPVLNYDQRSGSTQTTSADQLLKHIKAHGLTLEWILDTHPHADHFSAAGYLRDMTGAPTAIGERVTDVQKLWKTLYNLPDTVPIDGSQWDRLFADGERFTVGQMQAFALLSPGHTLCSITYVIGNAAFVHDTLFMPDSGTARADFPGGNARQLWQSIQRILQLPATTRLFTGHDYRPNGREARWESTIASQRAHNPHLRDCDEPEFVKLRTDRDRNLPMPNLMLSALQVNLAGGRLPAPEDDGRSYLKIPLNAFPQVVG
;
A
#
# COMPACT_ATOMS: atom_id res chain seq x y z
N MET A 1 -13.16 -33.38 -1.81
CA MET A 1 -11.80 -32.95 -1.39
C MET A 1 -11.60 -31.53 -1.91
N PRO A 2 -11.34 -30.52 -1.10
CA PRO A 2 -11.03 -29.18 -1.60
C PRO A 2 -9.73 -29.30 -2.41
N LYS A 3 -9.75 -28.79 -3.64
CA LYS A 3 -8.51 -28.64 -4.43
C LYS A 3 -7.57 -27.74 -3.63
N ALA A 4 -6.38 -28.23 -3.31
CA ALA A 4 -5.33 -27.44 -2.72
C ALA A 4 -5.21 -26.14 -3.53
N ILE A 5 -5.13 -24.99 -2.81
CA ILE A 5 -4.81 -23.70 -3.42
C ILE A 5 -3.55 -23.95 -4.26
N ALA A 6 -3.66 -23.73 -5.56
CA ALA A 6 -2.56 -23.98 -6.49
C ALA A 6 -1.30 -23.32 -5.92
N THR A 7 -0.27 -24.10 -5.72
CA THR A 7 1.06 -23.62 -5.36
C THR A 7 1.38 -22.49 -6.34
N VAL A 8 1.50 -21.28 -5.83
CA VAL A 8 1.84 -20.11 -6.64
C VAL A 8 3.11 -20.48 -7.38
N VAL A 9 3.00 -20.63 -8.70
CA VAL A 9 4.16 -20.88 -9.56
C VAL A 9 5.13 -19.74 -9.31
N PRO A 10 6.39 -20.01 -8.93
CA PRO A 10 7.38 -18.97 -8.81
C PRO A 10 7.45 -18.25 -10.14
N LEU A 11 7.18 -16.95 -10.15
CA LEU A 11 7.34 -16.14 -11.34
C LEU A 11 8.77 -16.30 -11.84
N ALA A 12 8.93 -16.94 -13.00
CA ALA A 12 10.20 -17.07 -13.68
C ALA A 12 10.68 -15.66 -14.06
N GLY A 13 11.84 -15.31 -13.57
CA GLY A 13 12.52 -14.06 -13.86
C GLY A 13 12.68 -13.20 -12.60
N HIS A 14 13.74 -13.50 -11.82
CA HIS A 14 14.30 -12.53 -10.90
C HIS A 14 14.92 -11.39 -11.75
N ALA A 15 14.09 -10.43 -12.17
CA ALA A 15 14.65 -9.15 -12.55
C ALA A 15 15.37 -8.65 -11.29
N GLN A 16 16.70 -8.59 -11.31
CA GLN A 16 17.46 -7.95 -10.25
C GLN A 16 16.91 -6.55 -10.11
N LEU A 17 16.28 -6.27 -8.96
CA LEU A 17 15.79 -4.94 -8.62
C LEU A 17 17.00 -4.00 -8.70
N ARG A 18 17.04 -3.12 -9.70
CA ARG A 18 18.16 -2.19 -9.87
C ARG A 18 18.18 -1.21 -8.72
N ALA A 19 19.39 -0.81 -8.31
CA ALA A 19 19.55 0.30 -7.38
C ALA A 19 18.81 1.52 -7.94
N PRO A 20 18.08 2.29 -7.09
CA PRO A 20 17.44 3.52 -7.54
C PRO A 20 18.52 4.43 -8.10
N ALA A 21 18.34 4.96 -9.32
CA ALA A 21 19.19 6.01 -9.82
C ALA A 21 19.18 7.15 -8.79
N ALA A 22 20.35 7.54 -8.29
CA ALA A 22 20.44 8.58 -7.30
C ALA A 22 19.59 9.78 -7.74
N LEU A 23 18.52 10.07 -6.99
CA LEU A 23 17.91 11.38 -7.07
C LEU A 23 18.93 12.32 -6.41
N THR A 24 19.83 12.87 -7.22
CA THR A 24 20.60 14.04 -6.81
C THR A 24 19.57 15.14 -6.62
N GLY A 25 19.30 15.46 -5.35
CA GLY A 25 18.16 16.26 -4.93
C GLY A 25 17.95 17.52 -5.77
N THR A 26 16.75 17.63 -6.30
CA THR A 26 16.18 18.95 -6.53
C THR A 26 15.57 19.36 -5.20
N GLY A 27 16.34 20.07 -4.42
CA GLY A 27 16.19 20.51 -3.05
C GLY A 27 14.86 21.10 -2.57
N LEU A 28 13.72 20.60 -3.01
CA LEU A 28 12.43 20.96 -2.44
C LEU A 28 12.03 19.90 -1.41
N ASP A 29 11.94 20.32 -0.19
CA ASP A 29 11.36 19.52 0.87
C ASP A 29 9.85 19.40 0.64
N ALA A 30 9.35 18.17 0.56
CA ALA A 30 7.93 17.91 0.44
C ALA A 30 7.19 18.32 1.72
N ASP A 31 6.09 19.05 1.59
CA ASP A 31 5.16 19.32 2.70
C ASP A 31 4.23 18.10 2.83
N VAL A 32 4.38 17.35 3.92
CA VAL A 32 3.67 16.09 4.13
C VAL A 32 2.74 16.20 5.33
N THR A 33 1.46 15.96 5.09
CA THR A 33 0.44 15.81 6.13
C THR A 33 -0.02 14.37 6.18
N GLY A 34 0.14 13.70 7.32
CA GLY A 34 -0.42 12.37 7.60
C GLY A 34 -1.73 12.47 8.37
N LEU A 35 -2.74 11.72 7.95
CA LEU A 35 -4.02 11.60 8.64
C LEU A 35 -4.21 10.14 9.07
N TYR A 36 -4.15 9.92 10.38
CA TYR A 36 -4.25 8.58 10.98
C TYR A 36 -5.70 8.13 11.07
N ASP A 37 -6.02 6.97 10.49
CA ASP A 37 -7.29 6.30 10.68
C ASP A 37 -7.24 5.34 11.87
N GLY A 38 -7.93 5.70 12.93
CA GLY A 38 -7.90 4.92 14.18
C GLY A 38 -8.60 3.56 14.09
N ALA A 39 -9.43 3.32 13.08
CA ALA A 39 -10.15 2.05 12.91
C ALA A 39 -9.26 0.97 12.27
N SER A 40 -8.48 1.33 11.26
CA SER A 40 -7.56 0.42 10.56
C SER A 40 -6.12 0.49 11.10
N GLY A 41 -5.74 1.59 11.76
CA GLY A 41 -4.35 1.88 12.11
C GLY A 41 -3.53 2.40 10.93
N SER A 42 -4.19 2.68 9.80
CA SER A 42 -3.56 3.16 8.57
C SER A 42 -3.29 4.65 8.62
N VAL A 43 -2.35 5.10 7.81
CA VAL A 43 -2.07 6.52 7.63
C VAL A 43 -2.20 6.86 6.15
N GLN A 44 -3.13 7.76 5.85
CA GLN A 44 -3.29 8.35 4.53
C GLN A 44 -2.53 9.68 4.47
N TYR A 45 -1.94 10.02 3.32
CA TYR A 45 -1.08 11.18 3.22
C TYR A 45 -1.53 12.17 2.16
N ILE A 46 -1.27 13.45 2.43
CA ILE A 46 -1.21 14.51 1.43
C ILE A 46 0.25 14.93 1.34
N VAL A 47 0.84 14.87 0.16
CA VAL A 47 2.20 15.33 -0.12
C VAL A 47 2.12 16.49 -1.11
N ALA A 48 2.53 17.67 -0.69
CA ALA A 48 2.38 18.91 -1.44
C ALA A 48 3.73 19.55 -1.78
N ASP A 49 3.79 20.09 -2.99
CA ASP A 49 4.84 21.02 -3.42
C ASP A 49 4.58 22.39 -2.77
N PRO A 50 5.47 22.86 -1.89
CA PRO A 50 5.27 24.11 -1.18
C PRO A 50 5.25 25.35 -2.09
N ILE A 51 5.85 25.25 -3.30
CA ILE A 51 5.93 26.36 -4.27
C ILE A 51 4.68 26.41 -5.15
N THR A 52 4.34 25.29 -5.79
CA THR A 52 3.25 25.27 -6.78
C THR A 52 1.88 24.99 -6.17
N ARG A 53 1.85 24.56 -4.91
CA ARG A 53 0.62 24.15 -4.19
C ARG A 53 -0.09 22.95 -4.83
N ARG A 54 0.60 22.21 -5.71
CA ARG A 54 0.13 20.95 -6.26
C ARG A 54 0.44 19.82 -5.28
N CYS A 55 -0.45 18.83 -5.20
CA CYS A 55 -0.29 17.73 -4.24
C CYS A 55 -0.71 16.38 -4.82
N ALA A 56 -0.24 15.33 -4.15
CA ALA A 56 -0.76 13.97 -4.32
C ALA A 56 -1.39 13.50 -3.02
N VAL A 57 -2.41 12.64 -3.12
CA VAL A 57 -2.93 11.84 -2.00
C VAL A 57 -2.38 10.43 -2.13
N ILE A 58 -1.98 9.82 -1.01
CA ILE A 58 -1.45 8.45 -0.98
C ILE A 58 -2.27 7.63 0.01
N ASP A 59 -2.71 6.45 -0.43
CA ASP A 59 -3.48 5.45 0.32
C ASP A 59 -4.72 6.02 1.03
N PRO A 60 -5.66 6.63 0.27
CA PRO A 60 -6.86 7.21 0.86
C PRO A 60 -7.81 6.13 1.39
N VAL A 61 -8.41 6.37 2.56
CA VAL A 61 -9.28 5.43 3.27
C VAL A 61 -10.75 5.73 3.01
N LEU A 62 -11.49 4.71 2.53
CA LEU A 62 -12.95 4.66 2.55
C LEU A 62 -13.39 3.85 3.78
N ASN A 63 -14.06 4.50 4.71
CA ASN A 63 -14.50 3.86 5.93
C ASN A 63 -15.50 2.74 5.65
N TYR A 64 -15.31 1.59 6.26
CA TYR A 64 -16.19 0.44 6.14
C TYR A 64 -16.46 -0.19 7.50
N ASP A 65 -17.74 -0.32 7.86
CA ASP A 65 -18.17 -1.09 9.03
C ASP A 65 -18.63 -2.48 8.59
N GLN A 66 -17.83 -3.48 8.91
CA GLN A 66 -18.11 -4.88 8.57
C GLN A 66 -19.39 -5.41 9.21
N ARG A 67 -19.80 -4.89 10.37
CA ARG A 67 -20.99 -5.37 11.09
C ARG A 67 -22.28 -4.95 10.43
N SER A 68 -22.34 -3.72 9.95
CA SER A 68 -23.50 -3.16 9.26
C SER A 68 -23.41 -3.28 7.73
N GLY A 69 -22.22 -3.57 7.18
CA GLY A 69 -21.96 -3.53 5.74
C GLY A 69 -21.97 -2.12 5.16
N SER A 70 -21.90 -1.07 6.01
CA SER A 70 -22.00 0.31 5.55
C SER A 70 -20.65 0.94 5.25
N THR A 71 -20.60 1.78 4.21
CA THR A 71 -19.45 2.61 3.88
C THR A 71 -19.73 4.07 4.22
N GLN A 72 -18.66 4.82 4.55
CA GLN A 72 -18.70 6.26 4.80
C GLN A 72 -17.47 6.91 4.20
N THR A 73 -17.58 8.18 3.81
CA THR A 73 -16.50 8.95 3.19
C THR A 73 -15.72 9.82 4.17
N THR A 74 -15.96 9.67 5.48
CA THR A 74 -15.46 10.57 6.52
C THR A 74 -13.95 10.79 6.45
N SER A 75 -13.15 9.72 6.29
CA SER A 75 -11.69 9.82 6.21
C SER A 75 -11.23 10.47 4.90
N ALA A 76 -11.87 10.16 3.78
CA ALA A 76 -11.60 10.79 2.49
C ALA A 76 -12.03 12.27 2.45
N ASP A 77 -13.15 12.60 3.08
CA ASP A 77 -13.63 13.99 3.19
C ASP A 77 -12.68 14.88 4.02
N GLN A 78 -11.98 14.31 5.00
CA GLN A 78 -10.92 15.02 5.72
C GLN A 78 -9.76 15.40 4.81
N LEU A 79 -9.36 14.53 3.85
CA LEU A 79 -8.36 14.87 2.84
C LEU A 79 -8.83 16.02 1.96
N LEU A 80 -10.06 15.96 1.42
CA LEU A 80 -10.64 17.02 0.60
C LEU A 80 -10.75 18.35 1.36
N LYS A 81 -11.17 18.29 2.62
CA LYS A 81 -11.23 19.47 3.49
C LYS A 81 -9.85 20.10 3.70
N HIS A 82 -8.82 19.27 3.95
CA HIS A 82 -7.45 19.75 4.10
C HIS A 82 -6.93 20.39 2.80
N ILE A 83 -7.10 19.71 1.66
CA ILE A 83 -6.71 20.22 0.34
C ILE A 83 -7.33 21.60 0.08
N LYS A 84 -8.65 21.72 0.30
CA LYS A 84 -9.37 22.98 0.13
C LYS A 84 -8.89 24.06 1.09
N ALA A 85 -8.74 23.74 2.38
CA ALA A 85 -8.36 24.72 3.40
C ALA A 85 -6.96 25.30 3.17
N HIS A 86 -6.07 24.51 2.55
CA HIS A 86 -4.70 24.96 2.27
C HIS A 86 -4.52 25.44 0.81
N GLY A 87 -5.58 25.56 0.03
CA GLY A 87 -5.50 26.01 -1.37
C GLY A 87 -4.64 25.10 -2.24
N LEU A 88 -4.67 23.79 -2.00
CA LEU A 88 -3.92 22.82 -2.78
C LEU A 88 -4.70 22.39 -4.03
N THR A 89 -3.99 21.94 -5.05
CA THR A 89 -4.56 21.33 -6.27
C THR A 89 -4.11 19.89 -6.35
N LEU A 90 -5.06 18.96 -6.31
CA LEU A 90 -4.78 17.53 -6.38
C LEU A 90 -4.38 17.11 -7.80
N GLU A 91 -3.18 16.56 -7.98
CA GLU A 91 -2.64 16.06 -9.24
C GLU A 91 -2.68 14.54 -9.35
N TRP A 92 -2.55 13.84 -8.23
CA TRP A 92 -2.48 12.38 -8.20
C TRP A 92 -3.23 11.80 -7.00
N ILE A 93 -3.88 10.66 -7.24
CA ILE A 93 -4.39 9.77 -6.19
C ILE A 93 -3.61 8.45 -6.37
N LEU A 94 -2.78 8.12 -5.38
CA LEU A 94 -1.80 7.04 -5.46
C LEU A 94 -2.14 5.93 -4.45
N ASP A 95 -2.40 4.72 -4.95
CA ASP A 95 -2.43 3.53 -4.09
C ASP A 95 -1.05 2.87 -4.11
N THR A 96 -0.51 2.50 -2.96
CA THR A 96 0.77 1.77 -2.87
C THR A 96 0.61 0.29 -3.18
N HIS A 97 -0.51 -0.29 -2.80
CA HIS A 97 -0.89 -1.67 -3.04
C HIS A 97 -2.40 -1.87 -2.76
N PRO A 98 -3.04 -2.97 -3.16
CA PRO A 98 -4.38 -3.31 -2.70
C PRO A 98 -4.35 -3.67 -1.21
N HIS A 99 -4.84 -2.77 -0.37
CA HIS A 99 -4.86 -2.93 1.10
C HIS A 99 -5.81 -4.05 1.55
N ALA A 100 -5.45 -4.76 2.63
CA ALA A 100 -6.23 -5.84 3.20
C ALA A 100 -7.01 -5.43 4.47
N ASP A 101 -6.78 -4.24 4.98
CA ASP A 101 -7.24 -3.74 6.29
C ASP A 101 -8.24 -2.58 6.20
N HIS A 102 -8.35 -1.94 5.04
CA HIS A 102 -9.33 -0.89 4.75
C HIS A 102 -9.71 -0.88 3.27
N PHE A 103 -10.81 -0.21 2.93
CA PHE A 103 -11.17 0.07 1.55
C PHE A 103 -10.42 1.33 1.06
N SER A 104 -9.94 1.31 -0.18
CA SER A 104 -9.39 2.52 -0.82
C SER A 104 -10.51 3.48 -1.21
N ALA A 105 -10.31 4.76 -0.92
CA ALA A 105 -11.18 5.84 -1.38
C ALA A 105 -10.72 6.42 -2.73
N ALA A 106 -9.80 5.78 -3.47
CA ALA A 106 -9.27 6.31 -4.72
C ALA A 106 -10.38 6.59 -5.74
N GLY A 107 -11.31 5.66 -5.91
CA GLY A 107 -12.46 5.85 -6.80
C GLY A 107 -13.35 7.02 -6.40
N TYR A 108 -13.63 7.19 -5.11
CA TYR A 108 -14.40 8.32 -4.59
C TYR A 108 -13.70 9.65 -4.82
N LEU A 109 -12.42 9.77 -4.48
CA LEU A 109 -11.65 10.99 -4.67
C LEU A 109 -11.53 11.37 -6.15
N ARG A 110 -11.36 10.38 -7.04
CA ARG A 110 -11.38 10.59 -8.50
C ARG A 110 -12.70 11.21 -8.95
N ASP A 111 -13.82 10.69 -8.49
CA ASP A 111 -15.15 11.20 -8.85
C ASP A 111 -15.36 12.65 -8.35
N MET A 112 -14.86 12.96 -7.16
CA MET A 112 -15.00 14.28 -6.55
C MET A 112 -14.07 15.34 -7.13
N THR A 113 -12.89 14.95 -7.65
CA THR A 113 -11.84 15.90 -8.03
C THR A 113 -11.43 15.86 -9.49
N GLY A 114 -11.70 14.76 -10.18
CA GLY A 114 -11.19 14.50 -11.52
C GLY A 114 -9.69 14.18 -11.59
N ALA A 115 -8.99 14.12 -10.44
CA ALA A 115 -7.58 13.78 -10.41
C ALA A 115 -7.35 12.30 -10.81
N PRO A 116 -6.29 11.98 -11.58
CA PRO A 116 -6.02 10.63 -12.02
C PRO A 116 -5.58 9.73 -10.85
N THR A 117 -5.99 8.48 -10.94
CA THR A 117 -5.58 7.41 -10.02
C THR A 117 -4.39 6.63 -10.57
N ALA A 118 -3.50 6.15 -9.70
CA ALA A 118 -2.39 5.30 -10.12
C ALA A 118 -1.99 4.27 -9.07
N ILE A 119 -1.38 3.18 -9.55
CA ILE A 119 -0.81 2.09 -8.73
C ILE A 119 0.38 1.47 -9.48
N GLY A 120 1.11 0.53 -8.86
CA GLY A 120 2.17 -0.24 -9.53
C GLY A 120 1.62 -1.18 -10.62
N GLU A 121 2.30 -1.30 -11.76
CA GLU A 121 1.88 -2.12 -12.91
C GLU A 121 1.63 -3.60 -12.57
N ARG A 122 2.31 -4.13 -11.55
CA ARG A 122 2.15 -5.51 -11.12
C ARG A 122 0.84 -5.78 -10.37
N VAL A 123 -0.02 -4.79 -10.21
CA VAL A 123 -1.39 -5.00 -9.72
C VAL A 123 -2.13 -6.04 -10.56
N THR A 124 -1.81 -6.13 -11.86
CA THR A 124 -2.38 -7.14 -12.77
C THR A 124 -2.07 -8.58 -12.32
N ASP A 125 -0.91 -8.84 -11.70
CA ASP A 125 -0.57 -10.15 -11.14
C ASP A 125 -1.43 -10.46 -9.91
N VAL A 126 -1.68 -9.46 -9.08
CA VAL A 126 -2.56 -9.59 -7.91
C VAL A 126 -4.01 -9.79 -8.34
N GLN A 127 -4.48 -9.04 -9.35
CA GLN A 127 -5.81 -9.22 -9.93
C GLN A 127 -6.04 -10.65 -10.44
N LYS A 128 -5.08 -11.23 -11.18
CA LYS A 128 -5.14 -12.62 -11.67
C LYS A 128 -5.28 -13.62 -10.52
N LEU A 129 -4.44 -13.47 -9.48
CA LEU A 129 -4.45 -14.33 -8.31
C LEU A 129 -5.80 -14.29 -7.60
N TRP A 130 -6.28 -13.10 -7.28
CA TRP A 130 -7.51 -12.93 -6.50
C TRP A 130 -8.79 -13.16 -7.31
N LYS A 131 -8.78 -12.92 -8.64
CA LYS A 131 -9.88 -13.32 -9.52
C LYS A 131 -10.18 -14.80 -9.40
N THR A 132 -9.13 -15.64 -9.39
CA THR A 132 -9.28 -17.09 -9.21
C THR A 132 -9.84 -17.43 -7.83
N LEU A 133 -9.34 -16.79 -6.77
CA LEU A 133 -9.77 -17.05 -5.39
C LEU A 133 -11.23 -16.66 -5.16
N TYR A 134 -11.67 -15.51 -5.67
CA TYR A 134 -13.06 -15.06 -5.57
C TYR A 134 -13.99 -15.72 -6.59
N ASN A 135 -13.45 -16.52 -7.51
CA ASN A 135 -14.20 -17.06 -8.63
C ASN A 135 -15.02 -15.97 -9.34
N LEU A 136 -14.32 -14.90 -9.74
CA LEU A 136 -14.95 -13.78 -10.46
C LEU A 136 -15.17 -14.14 -11.93
N PRO A 137 -16.23 -13.60 -12.57
CA PRO A 137 -16.51 -13.86 -13.97
C PRO A 137 -15.42 -13.30 -14.89
N ASP A 138 -15.34 -13.85 -16.12
CA ASP A 138 -14.33 -13.44 -17.11
C ASP A 138 -14.48 -11.97 -17.54
N THR A 139 -15.65 -11.41 -17.38
CA THR A 139 -15.93 -9.99 -17.64
C THR A 139 -15.22 -9.02 -16.70
N VAL A 140 -14.72 -9.48 -15.53
CA VAL A 140 -13.93 -8.64 -14.62
C VAL A 140 -12.52 -8.48 -15.19
N PRO A 141 -12.12 -7.26 -15.58
CA PRO A 141 -10.81 -7.01 -16.16
C PRO A 141 -9.69 -7.21 -15.12
N ILE A 142 -8.56 -7.75 -15.58
CA ILE A 142 -7.35 -8.02 -14.80
C ILE A 142 -6.12 -7.40 -15.47
N ASP A 143 -6.32 -6.28 -16.13
CA ASP A 143 -5.33 -5.55 -16.92
C ASP A 143 -4.93 -4.20 -16.31
N GLY A 144 -5.45 -3.92 -15.09
CA GLY A 144 -5.18 -2.67 -14.39
C GLY A 144 -5.97 -1.47 -14.91
N SER A 145 -6.92 -1.67 -15.83
CA SER A 145 -7.77 -0.59 -16.41
C SER A 145 -8.64 0.15 -15.40
N GLN A 146 -8.66 -0.30 -14.14
CA GLN A 146 -9.34 0.37 -13.04
C GLN A 146 -8.64 1.66 -12.58
N TRP A 147 -7.35 1.82 -12.91
CA TRP A 147 -6.55 3.02 -12.66
C TRP A 147 -6.23 3.75 -13.95
N ASP A 148 -6.06 5.05 -13.88
CA ASP A 148 -5.69 5.87 -15.04
C ASP A 148 -4.23 5.66 -15.45
N ARG A 149 -3.37 5.23 -14.49
CA ARG A 149 -1.96 4.94 -14.75
C ARG A 149 -1.46 3.75 -13.92
N LEU A 150 -0.61 2.94 -14.56
CA LEU A 150 0.18 1.89 -13.93
C LEU A 150 1.66 2.30 -13.99
N PHE A 151 2.30 2.40 -12.83
CA PHE A 151 3.72 2.76 -12.76
C PHE A 151 4.62 1.53 -12.84
N ALA A 152 5.57 1.58 -13.78
CA ALA A 152 6.65 0.61 -13.86
C ALA A 152 7.73 0.90 -12.78
N ASP A 153 8.59 -0.11 -12.52
CA ASP A 153 9.70 0.06 -11.59
C ASP A 153 10.70 1.12 -12.06
N GLY A 154 10.98 2.09 -11.18
CA GLY A 154 11.87 3.22 -11.44
C GLY A 154 11.27 4.30 -12.34
N GLU A 155 10.00 4.19 -12.69
CA GLU A 155 9.33 5.19 -13.53
C GLU A 155 9.23 6.53 -12.81
N ARG A 156 9.52 7.62 -13.55
CA ARG A 156 9.53 8.98 -13.03
C ARG A 156 8.24 9.71 -13.35
N PHE A 157 7.83 10.56 -12.42
CA PHE A 157 6.70 11.48 -12.55
C PHE A 157 6.99 12.76 -11.74
N THR A 158 6.03 13.64 -11.64
CA THR A 158 6.15 14.87 -10.84
C THR A 158 4.91 15.09 -9.99
N VAL A 159 5.09 15.80 -8.87
CA VAL A 159 4.03 16.44 -8.11
C VAL A 159 4.40 17.93 -8.04
N GLY A 160 3.69 18.75 -8.79
CA GLY A 160 4.15 20.12 -9.07
C GLY A 160 5.53 20.13 -9.70
N GLN A 161 6.49 20.80 -9.06
CA GLN A 161 7.90 20.84 -9.49
C GLN A 161 8.77 19.76 -8.82
N MET A 162 8.23 19.06 -7.83
CA MET A 162 8.96 17.98 -7.16
C MET A 162 9.11 16.78 -8.09
N GLN A 163 10.36 16.33 -8.24
CA GLN A 163 10.62 15.07 -8.92
C GLN A 163 10.17 13.90 -8.05
N ALA A 164 9.57 12.92 -8.69
CA ALA A 164 9.10 11.71 -8.04
C ALA A 164 9.43 10.47 -8.88
N PHE A 165 9.48 9.32 -8.23
CA PHE A 165 9.58 8.04 -8.91
C PHE A 165 8.89 6.94 -8.10
N ALA A 166 8.45 5.93 -8.84
CA ALA A 166 7.85 4.71 -8.30
C ALA A 166 8.93 3.65 -8.14
N LEU A 167 9.06 3.10 -6.94
CA LEU A 167 10.03 2.05 -6.62
C LEU A 167 9.28 0.75 -6.31
N LEU A 168 9.36 -0.24 -7.21
CA LEU A 168 8.75 -1.54 -6.95
C LEU A 168 9.37 -2.16 -5.69
N SER A 169 8.54 -2.47 -4.72
CA SER A 169 8.93 -2.98 -3.40
C SER A 169 8.07 -4.20 -2.98
N PRO A 170 8.12 -5.31 -3.77
CA PRO A 170 7.34 -6.50 -3.48
C PRO A 170 7.80 -7.20 -2.22
N GLY A 171 6.95 -8.08 -1.70
CA GLY A 171 7.26 -8.93 -0.55
C GLY A 171 6.10 -8.99 0.43
N HIS A 172 5.51 -7.87 0.80
CA HIS A 172 4.20 -7.85 1.47
C HIS A 172 3.10 -8.27 0.47
N THR A 173 3.04 -7.61 -0.68
CA THR A 173 2.28 -8.04 -1.86
C THR A 173 3.16 -8.12 -3.10
N LEU A 174 2.64 -8.70 -4.20
CA LEU A 174 3.36 -8.80 -5.47
C LEU A 174 3.58 -7.45 -6.14
N CYS A 175 2.69 -6.49 -5.92
CA CYS A 175 2.63 -5.22 -6.64
C CYS A 175 2.99 -4.01 -5.78
N SER A 176 3.35 -4.22 -4.53
CA SER A 176 3.70 -3.13 -3.62
C SER A 176 4.71 -2.17 -4.24
N ILE A 177 4.43 -0.88 -4.12
CA ILE A 177 5.26 0.19 -4.67
C ILE A 177 5.52 1.25 -3.60
N THR A 178 6.77 1.69 -3.50
CA THR A 178 7.16 2.83 -2.69
C THR A 178 7.20 4.07 -3.58
N TYR A 179 6.46 5.11 -3.23
CA TYR A 179 6.54 6.39 -3.91
C TYR A 179 7.59 7.26 -3.25
N VAL A 180 8.58 7.72 -4.02
CA VAL A 180 9.56 8.70 -3.55
C VAL A 180 9.28 10.03 -4.22
N ILE A 181 8.96 11.06 -3.43
CA ILE A 181 8.53 12.38 -3.89
C ILE A 181 9.37 13.43 -3.15
N GLY A 182 10.22 14.15 -3.87
CA GLY A 182 11.19 15.06 -3.26
C GLY A 182 12.09 14.31 -2.26
N ASN A 183 12.12 14.76 -0.99
CA ASN A 183 12.88 14.15 0.09
C ASN A 183 12.09 13.10 0.92
N ALA A 184 10.86 12.76 0.51
CA ALA A 184 9.96 11.86 1.22
C ALA A 184 9.77 10.54 0.48
N ALA A 185 9.77 9.40 1.19
CA ALA A 185 9.48 8.07 0.67
C ALA A 185 8.31 7.47 1.45
N PHE A 186 7.24 7.10 0.74
CA PHE A 186 6.04 6.48 1.28
C PHE A 186 6.17 4.98 1.09
N VAL A 187 6.55 4.31 2.19
CA VAL A 187 7.04 2.92 2.15
C VAL A 187 5.95 1.89 2.45
N HIS A 188 4.70 2.32 2.58
CA HIS A 188 3.54 1.45 2.82
C HIS A 188 3.85 0.33 3.83
N ASP A 189 3.29 -0.87 3.60
CA ASP A 189 3.53 -2.07 4.38
C ASP A 189 4.82 -2.79 3.94
N THR A 190 5.94 -2.08 4.06
CA THR A 190 7.29 -2.62 3.93
C THR A 190 8.06 -2.38 5.22
N LEU A 191 8.15 -1.11 5.63
CA LEU A 191 8.80 -0.67 6.86
C LEU A 191 7.77 0.05 7.74
N PHE A 192 7.66 -0.36 8.98
CA PHE A 192 6.90 0.35 10.00
C PHE A 192 7.80 1.32 10.78
N MET A 193 7.25 1.95 11.81
CA MET A 193 8.10 2.73 12.72
C MET A 193 9.24 1.86 13.25
N PRO A 194 10.42 2.42 13.53
CA PRO A 194 11.58 1.63 13.95
C PRO A 194 11.31 0.70 15.14
N ASP A 195 10.40 1.07 16.04
CA ASP A 195 10.00 0.24 17.18
C ASP A 195 9.00 -0.88 16.84
N SER A 196 8.50 -0.90 15.61
CA SER A 196 7.48 -1.87 15.14
C SER A 196 8.03 -2.87 14.11
N GLY A 197 9.16 -2.57 13.48
CA GLY A 197 9.86 -3.47 12.57
C GLY A 197 9.35 -3.40 11.12
N THR A 198 8.94 -4.55 10.56
CA THR A 198 8.58 -4.71 9.14
C THR A 198 7.24 -5.41 9.00
N ALA A 199 6.61 -5.26 7.83
CA ALA A 199 5.35 -5.91 7.51
C ALA A 199 5.47 -7.44 7.42
N ARG A 200 4.32 -8.11 7.46
CA ARG A 200 4.19 -9.55 7.18
C ARG A 200 4.35 -9.82 5.68
N ALA A 201 4.73 -11.06 5.35
CA ALA A 201 4.99 -11.49 3.98
C ALA A 201 4.36 -12.86 3.63
N ASP A 202 3.30 -13.26 4.34
CA ASP A 202 2.64 -14.57 4.20
C ASP A 202 1.29 -14.50 3.49
N PHE A 203 0.90 -13.33 2.99
CA PHE A 203 -0.29 -13.22 2.13
C PHE A 203 -0.11 -13.96 0.80
N PRO A 204 -1.21 -14.34 0.12
CA PRO A 204 -1.13 -14.88 -1.23
C PRO A 204 -0.29 -13.98 -2.14
N GLY A 205 0.84 -14.49 -2.61
CA GLY A 205 1.83 -13.73 -3.38
C GLY A 205 2.88 -13.00 -2.55
N GLY A 206 2.78 -13.01 -1.23
CA GLY A 206 3.81 -12.47 -0.33
C GLY A 206 5.08 -13.33 -0.29
N ASN A 207 6.23 -12.73 0.02
CA ASN A 207 7.51 -13.43 0.05
C ASN A 207 8.52 -12.67 0.93
N ALA A 208 8.97 -13.30 2.02
CA ALA A 208 9.88 -12.68 2.98
C ALA A 208 11.25 -12.32 2.39
N ARG A 209 11.78 -13.11 1.44
CA ARG A 209 13.03 -12.82 0.73
C ARG A 209 12.90 -11.59 -0.15
N GLN A 210 11.80 -11.48 -0.90
CA GLN A 210 11.52 -10.29 -1.71
C GLN A 210 11.30 -9.05 -0.82
N LEU A 211 10.65 -9.21 0.32
CA LEU A 211 10.50 -8.12 1.30
C LEU A 211 11.87 -7.62 1.77
N TRP A 212 12.80 -8.52 2.12
CA TRP A 212 14.16 -8.14 2.47
C TRP A 212 14.85 -7.35 1.36
N GLN A 213 14.81 -7.86 0.12
CA GLN A 213 15.42 -7.20 -1.04
C GLN A 213 14.83 -5.81 -1.28
N SER A 214 13.52 -5.67 -1.15
CA SER A 214 12.82 -4.38 -1.24
C SER A 214 13.27 -3.42 -0.14
N ILE A 215 13.37 -3.89 1.09
CA ILE A 215 13.86 -3.09 2.22
C ILE A 215 15.30 -2.63 1.97
N GLN A 216 16.20 -3.55 1.57
CA GLN A 216 17.59 -3.19 1.27
C GLN A 216 17.69 -2.14 0.17
N ARG A 217 16.80 -2.22 -0.83
CA ARG A 217 16.72 -1.24 -1.91
C ARG A 217 16.24 0.14 -1.42
N ILE A 218 15.20 0.18 -0.59
CA ILE A 218 14.71 1.42 0.04
C ILE A 218 15.82 2.05 0.90
N LEU A 219 16.53 1.23 1.66
CA LEU A 219 17.63 1.69 2.50
C LEU A 219 18.83 2.27 1.71
N GLN A 220 18.93 2.09 0.40
CA GLN A 220 19.94 2.75 -0.44
C GLN A 220 19.63 4.24 -0.69
N LEU A 221 18.43 4.71 -0.38
CA LEU A 221 18.11 6.13 -0.42
C LEU A 221 19.02 6.92 0.55
N PRO A 222 19.20 8.23 0.35
CA PRO A 222 19.99 9.08 1.24
C PRO A 222 19.57 8.93 2.70
N ALA A 223 20.52 8.96 3.63
CA ALA A 223 20.29 8.76 5.06
C ALA A 223 19.25 9.72 5.66
N THR A 224 19.14 10.93 5.10
CA THR A 224 18.20 11.98 5.49
C THR A 224 16.80 11.86 4.85
N THR A 225 16.60 10.90 3.93
CA THR A 225 15.27 10.69 3.32
C THR A 225 14.26 10.37 4.42
N ARG A 226 13.18 11.12 4.43
CA ARG A 226 12.05 10.95 5.35
C ARG A 226 11.23 9.74 4.89
N LEU A 227 10.95 8.82 5.79
CA LEU A 227 10.14 7.62 5.52
C LEU A 227 8.78 7.73 6.20
N PHE A 228 7.74 7.51 5.42
CA PHE A 228 6.35 7.53 5.84
C PHE A 228 5.76 6.13 5.71
N THR A 229 5.35 5.54 6.84
CA THR A 229 4.83 4.17 6.92
C THR A 229 3.33 4.10 6.62
N GLY A 230 2.83 2.95 6.10
CA GLY A 230 1.41 2.73 5.87
C GLY A 230 0.59 2.55 7.16
N HIS A 231 1.21 2.00 8.22
CA HIS A 231 0.51 1.70 9.48
C HIS A 231 1.34 2.06 10.69
N ASP A 232 0.63 2.38 11.79
CA ASP A 232 1.21 2.38 13.12
C ASP A 232 0.28 1.73 14.15
N TYR A 233 0.71 0.58 14.65
CA TYR A 233 -0.02 -0.21 15.65
C TYR A 233 0.22 0.25 17.09
N ARG A 234 0.88 1.37 17.30
CA ARG A 234 1.07 2.07 18.59
C ARG A 234 1.60 1.13 19.68
N PRO A 235 2.75 0.47 19.47
CA PRO A 235 3.29 -0.48 20.44
C PRO A 235 3.41 0.16 21.82
N ASN A 236 3.08 -0.61 22.88
CA ASN A 236 3.04 -0.15 24.27
C ASN A 236 2.07 1.03 24.53
N GLY A 237 1.08 1.25 23.66
CA GLY A 237 0.06 2.30 23.82
C GLY A 237 0.55 3.73 23.60
N ARG A 238 1.72 3.91 22.98
CA ARG A 238 2.20 5.24 22.62
C ARG A 238 1.29 5.92 21.60
N GLU A 239 1.41 7.25 21.50
CA GLU A 239 0.76 8.01 20.43
C GLU A 239 1.19 7.55 19.04
N ALA A 240 0.28 7.67 18.06
CA ALA A 240 0.54 7.29 16.69
C ALA A 240 1.69 8.12 16.09
N ARG A 241 2.56 7.45 15.36
CA ARG A 241 3.69 8.04 14.64
C ARG A 241 3.79 7.39 13.27
N TRP A 242 4.22 8.14 12.29
CA TRP A 242 4.31 7.64 10.91
C TRP A 242 5.50 8.18 10.12
N GLU A 243 6.35 9.00 10.74
CA GLU A 243 7.54 9.53 10.11
C GLU A 243 8.80 9.04 10.81
N SER A 244 9.75 8.56 10.02
CA SER A 244 11.10 8.20 10.42
C SER A 244 12.10 8.64 9.35
N THR A 245 13.34 8.15 9.38
CA THR A 245 14.35 8.38 8.34
C THR A 245 15.05 7.09 7.99
N ILE A 246 15.73 7.05 6.83
CA ILE A 246 16.61 5.94 6.46
C ILE A 246 17.65 5.67 7.55
N ALA A 247 18.27 6.74 8.07
CA ALA A 247 19.24 6.61 9.17
C ALA A 247 18.63 5.96 10.41
N SER A 248 17.42 6.39 10.80
CA SER A 248 16.71 5.86 11.96
C SER A 248 16.32 4.39 11.78
N GLN A 249 15.88 4.00 10.59
CA GLN A 249 15.54 2.61 10.27
C GLN A 249 16.77 1.70 10.41
N ARG A 250 17.91 2.12 9.83
CA ARG A 250 19.16 1.35 9.93
C ARG A 250 19.64 1.18 11.36
N ALA A 251 19.51 2.23 12.18
CA ALA A 251 20.04 2.24 13.55
C ALA A 251 19.12 1.52 14.55
N HIS A 252 17.81 1.59 14.37
CA HIS A 252 16.87 1.28 15.44
C HIS A 252 15.83 0.21 15.09
N ASN A 253 15.69 -0.20 13.80
CA ASN A 253 14.71 -1.22 13.46
C ASN A 253 15.22 -2.61 13.89
N PRO A 254 14.51 -3.30 14.81
CA PRO A 254 14.97 -4.56 15.39
C PRO A 254 14.97 -5.74 14.40
N HIS A 255 14.27 -5.60 13.27
CA HIS A 255 14.26 -6.61 12.22
C HIS A 255 15.39 -6.46 11.20
N LEU A 256 16.17 -5.37 11.30
CA LEU A 256 17.18 -5.01 10.31
C LEU A 256 18.58 -4.87 10.93
N ARG A 257 18.63 -4.43 12.18
CA ARG A 257 19.89 -4.24 12.87
C ARG A 257 20.54 -5.59 13.16
N ASP A 258 21.80 -5.75 12.79
CA ASP A 258 22.60 -6.96 13.00
C ASP A 258 21.92 -8.24 12.44
N CYS A 259 21.21 -8.10 11.31
CA CYS A 259 20.40 -9.15 10.69
C CYS A 259 20.78 -9.31 9.22
N ASP A 260 21.00 -10.53 8.77
CA ASP A 260 21.18 -10.87 7.35
C ASP A 260 19.89 -11.41 6.70
N GLU A 261 19.92 -11.70 5.39
CA GLU A 261 18.76 -12.19 4.65
C GLU A 261 18.22 -13.50 5.20
N PRO A 262 19.01 -14.57 5.47
CA PRO A 262 18.53 -15.80 6.06
C PRO A 262 17.86 -15.61 7.43
N GLU A 263 18.43 -14.80 8.29
CA GLU A 263 17.89 -14.49 9.62
C GLU A 263 16.57 -13.72 9.50
N PHE A 264 16.50 -12.72 8.62
CA PHE A 264 15.27 -12.00 8.35
C PHE A 264 14.15 -12.91 7.83
N VAL A 265 14.45 -13.76 6.85
CA VAL A 265 13.48 -14.70 6.27
C VAL A 265 12.96 -15.64 7.35
N LYS A 266 13.85 -16.16 8.22
CA LYS A 266 13.45 -17.00 9.34
C LYS A 266 12.55 -16.25 10.32
N LEU A 267 12.95 -15.04 10.73
CA LEU A 267 12.17 -14.19 11.64
C LEU A 267 10.76 -13.93 11.08
N ARG A 268 10.65 -13.54 9.79
CA ARG A 268 9.35 -13.29 9.17
C ARG A 268 8.50 -14.55 9.09
N THR A 269 9.07 -15.66 8.62
CA THR A 269 8.35 -16.93 8.50
C THR A 269 7.82 -17.42 9.86
N ASP A 270 8.63 -17.32 10.91
CA ASP A 270 8.23 -17.77 12.25
C ASP A 270 7.16 -16.86 12.88
N ARG A 271 7.27 -15.55 12.66
CA ARG A 271 6.25 -14.59 13.16
C ARG A 271 4.93 -14.70 12.39
N ASP A 272 5.02 -14.71 11.08
CA ASP A 272 3.84 -14.61 10.22
C ASP A 272 2.94 -15.83 10.34
N ARG A 273 3.52 -17.02 10.53
CA ARG A 273 2.77 -18.28 10.75
C ARG A 273 1.72 -18.20 11.85
N ASN A 274 1.95 -17.34 12.85
CA ASN A 274 1.09 -17.19 14.03
C ASN A 274 0.16 -15.97 13.94
N LEU A 275 0.18 -15.22 12.83
CA LEU A 275 -0.66 -14.04 12.68
C LEU A 275 -2.00 -14.43 12.06
N PRO A 276 -3.13 -13.99 12.64
CA PRO A 276 -4.42 -14.14 11.99
C PRO A 276 -4.46 -13.32 10.68
N MET A 277 -5.33 -13.72 9.75
CA MET A 277 -5.60 -12.90 8.58
C MET A 277 -6.26 -11.57 9.01
N PRO A 278 -5.98 -10.45 8.30
CA PRO A 278 -6.67 -9.19 8.56
C PRO A 278 -8.19 -9.34 8.46
N ASN A 279 -8.90 -8.74 9.38
CA ASN A 279 -10.36 -8.90 9.49
C ASN A 279 -11.11 -8.51 8.20
N LEU A 280 -10.63 -7.51 7.48
CA LEU A 280 -11.27 -6.99 6.28
C LEU A 280 -10.70 -7.56 4.98
N MET A 281 -9.68 -8.42 5.01
CA MET A 281 -8.96 -8.86 3.80
C MET A 281 -9.89 -9.33 2.68
N LEU A 282 -10.83 -10.22 3.00
CA LEU A 282 -11.75 -10.77 2.00
C LEU A 282 -12.76 -9.75 1.47
N SER A 283 -13.08 -8.73 2.22
CA SER A 283 -13.95 -7.62 1.80
C SER A 283 -13.15 -6.55 1.05
N ALA A 284 -12.05 -6.12 1.63
CA ALA A 284 -11.25 -4.99 1.12
C ALA A 284 -10.65 -5.27 -0.25
N LEU A 285 -10.12 -6.46 -0.48
CA LEU A 285 -9.45 -6.78 -1.75
C LEU A 285 -10.40 -6.76 -2.95
N GLN A 286 -11.69 -7.03 -2.78
CA GLN A 286 -12.66 -6.91 -3.88
C GLN A 286 -12.84 -5.46 -4.33
N VAL A 287 -12.86 -4.53 -3.39
CA VAL A 287 -12.99 -3.09 -3.65
C VAL A 287 -11.65 -2.52 -4.15
N ASN A 288 -10.56 -2.89 -3.50
CA ASN A 288 -9.25 -2.31 -3.77
C ASN A 288 -8.65 -2.80 -5.10
N LEU A 289 -8.95 -4.04 -5.51
CA LEU A 289 -8.59 -4.54 -6.85
C LEU A 289 -9.45 -3.95 -7.98
N ALA A 290 -10.53 -3.25 -7.61
CA ALA A 290 -11.38 -2.48 -8.51
C ALA A 290 -11.10 -0.97 -8.45
N GLY A 291 -9.90 -0.55 -7.99
CA GLY A 291 -9.52 0.87 -7.91
C GLY A 291 -10.34 1.66 -6.89
N GLY A 292 -10.71 1.04 -5.78
CA GLY A 292 -11.54 1.65 -4.74
C GLY A 292 -13.03 1.77 -5.10
N ARG A 293 -13.50 0.95 -6.06
CA ARG A 293 -14.89 0.92 -6.49
C ARG A 293 -15.62 -0.24 -5.81
N LEU A 294 -16.80 0.06 -5.29
CA LEU A 294 -17.71 -0.99 -4.82
C LEU A 294 -18.15 -1.87 -6.01
N PRO A 295 -18.49 -3.16 -5.79
CA PRO A 295 -19.09 -3.98 -6.82
C PRO A 295 -20.33 -3.32 -7.43
N ALA A 296 -20.60 -3.58 -8.72
CA ALA A 296 -21.78 -3.07 -9.39
C ALA A 296 -23.04 -3.54 -8.64
N PRO A 297 -24.07 -2.68 -8.53
CA PRO A 297 -25.36 -3.10 -7.97
C PRO A 297 -25.96 -4.27 -8.75
N GLU A 298 -26.59 -5.21 -8.03
CA GLU A 298 -27.41 -6.28 -8.61
C GLU A 298 -28.85 -5.80 -8.90
N ASP A 299 -29.73 -6.70 -9.34
CA ASP A 299 -31.10 -6.37 -9.78
C ASP A 299 -31.95 -5.66 -8.71
N ASP A 300 -31.62 -5.84 -7.44
CA ASP A 300 -32.29 -5.18 -6.31
C ASP A 300 -31.71 -3.79 -5.97
N GLY A 301 -30.72 -3.32 -6.73
CA GLY A 301 -30.05 -2.05 -6.55
C GLY A 301 -28.98 -2.04 -5.44
N ARG A 302 -28.64 -3.18 -4.85
CA ARG A 302 -27.61 -3.30 -3.82
C ARG A 302 -26.33 -3.91 -4.37
N SER A 303 -25.19 -3.46 -3.84
CA SER A 303 -23.89 -4.07 -4.08
C SER A 303 -23.61 -5.17 -3.04
N TYR A 304 -22.99 -6.24 -3.49
CA TYR A 304 -22.66 -7.39 -2.63
C TYR A 304 -21.19 -7.73 -2.68
N LEU A 305 -20.64 -8.13 -1.51
CA LEU A 305 -19.29 -8.68 -1.40
C LEU A 305 -19.36 -10.20 -1.37
N LYS A 306 -18.52 -10.84 -2.18
CA LYS A 306 -18.44 -12.29 -2.29
C LYS A 306 -17.36 -12.82 -1.35
N ILE A 307 -17.74 -13.58 -0.34
CA ILE A 307 -16.79 -14.14 0.64
C ILE A 307 -16.58 -15.64 0.36
N PRO A 308 -15.37 -16.06 -0.06
CA PRO A 308 -15.07 -17.48 -0.25
C PRO A 308 -14.92 -18.17 1.10
N LEU A 309 -15.76 -19.17 1.37
CA LEU A 309 -15.69 -19.92 2.61
C LEU A 309 -14.57 -20.96 2.58
N ASN A 310 -13.88 -21.15 3.69
CA ASN A 310 -12.79 -22.11 3.87
C ASN A 310 -11.64 -21.97 2.84
N ALA A 311 -11.44 -20.76 2.32
CA ALA A 311 -10.35 -20.47 1.39
C ALA A 311 -8.98 -20.41 2.08
N PHE A 312 -8.96 -20.05 3.37
CA PHE A 312 -7.74 -19.96 4.18
C PHE A 312 -7.83 -20.86 5.40
N PRO A 313 -6.70 -21.48 5.83
CA PRO A 313 -6.68 -22.24 7.06
C PRO A 313 -6.96 -21.33 8.26
N GLN A 314 -7.69 -21.83 9.24
CA GLN A 314 -7.79 -21.15 10.53
C GLN A 314 -6.44 -21.25 11.25
N VAL A 315 -5.91 -20.13 11.69
CA VAL A 315 -4.84 -20.11 12.69
C VAL A 315 -5.51 -20.38 14.03
N VAL A 316 -5.36 -21.60 14.53
CA VAL A 316 -5.81 -21.95 15.88
C VAL A 316 -4.79 -21.33 16.84
N GLY A 317 -5.20 -20.25 17.52
CA GLY A 317 -4.42 -19.58 18.55
C GLY A 317 -4.34 -20.42 19.83
#